data_273893acfcc50c0669aa04dfa13466c3
#
_entry.id   273893acfcc50c0669aa04dfa13466c3
#
_cell.length_a   1.000
_cell.length_b   1.000
_cell.length_c   1.000
_cell.angle_alpha   90.00
_cell.angle_beta   90.00
_cell.angle_gamma   90.00
#
_symmetry.space_group_name_H-M   'P 1'
#
loop_
_entity.id
_entity.type
_entity.pdbx_description
1 polymer ?
#
loop_
_entity_poly.entity_id
_entity_poly.type
_entity_poly.pdbx_seq_one_letter_code
_entity_poly.pdbx_strand_id
1 'polypeptide(L)'
;MGVAIRTQNNLNFSFPPIFWKKLVMEDPTEADLKGMDECCYQMLEILRNLKGQGIGEEEFKEMFADEMFTTTDSGGRTVELIGDGKNIQVTYENAHDYAEGISKARIAECMDQYALLRKGMTAVIPL
;
A
#
# COMPACT_ATOMS: atom_id res chain seq x y z
N MET A 1 -3.96 15.33 -18.72
CA MET A 1 -3.01 15.90 -17.73
C MET A 1 -1.84 16.59 -18.40
N GLY A 2 -0.97 15.93 -19.17
CA GLY A 2 0.21 16.55 -19.80
C GLY A 2 -0.11 17.75 -20.70
N VAL A 3 -1.16 17.68 -21.50
CA VAL A 3 -1.60 18.82 -22.35
C VAL A 3 -2.05 20.01 -21.48
N ALA A 4 -2.78 19.77 -20.38
CA ALA A 4 -3.22 20.83 -19.49
C ALA A 4 -2.04 21.55 -18.84
N ILE A 5 -1.02 20.81 -18.40
CA ILE A 5 0.21 21.39 -17.85
C ILE A 5 0.92 22.25 -18.91
N ARG A 6 1.09 21.72 -20.12
CA ARG A 6 1.77 22.43 -21.22
C ARG A 6 1.04 23.71 -21.64
N THR A 7 -0.28 23.69 -21.62
CA THR A 7 -1.13 24.84 -22.01
C THR A 7 -1.48 25.74 -20.82
N GLN A 8 -0.95 25.47 -19.63
CA GLN A 8 -1.22 26.19 -18.38
C GLN A 8 -2.71 26.24 -18.00
N ASN A 9 -3.48 25.25 -18.46
CA ASN A 9 -4.86 25.10 -18.06
C ASN A 9 -4.96 24.44 -16.67
N ASN A 10 -5.63 25.10 -15.74
CA ASN A 10 -5.84 24.56 -14.40
C ASN A 10 -6.90 23.45 -14.46
N LEU A 11 -6.45 22.23 -14.13
CA LEU A 11 -7.34 21.11 -13.86
C LEU A 11 -7.37 20.87 -12.36
N ASN A 12 -8.55 20.81 -11.79
CA ASN A 12 -8.72 20.56 -10.36
C ASN A 12 -8.58 19.06 -10.06
N PHE A 13 -7.34 18.57 -10.01
CA PHE A 13 -7.04 17.21 -9.59
C PHE A 13 -6.62 17.18 -8.12
N SER A 14 -7.37 16.46 -7.32
CA SER A 14 -7.04 16.20 -5.92
C SER A 14 -6.54 14.76 -5.79
N PHE A 15 -5.25 14.55 -6.03
CA PHE A 15 -4.60 13.24 -5.84
C PHE A 15 -3.75 13.24 -4.57
N PRO A 16 -3.65 12.10 -3.85
CA PRO A 16 -2.79 11.99 -2.68
C PRO A 16 -1.32 12.14 -3.05
N PRO A 17 -0.45 12.53 -2.08
CA PRO A 17 0.99 12.76 -2.33
C PRO A 17 1.70 11.57 -2.98
N ILE A 18 1.33 10.34 -2.62
CA ILE A 18 1.90 9.11 -3.20
C ILE A 18 1.73 9.05 -4.72
N PHE A 19 0.63 9.58 -5.25
CA PHE A 19 0.39 9.66 -6.71
C PHE A 19 1.50 10.47 -7.39
N TRP A 20 1.77 11.66 -6.85
CA TRP A 20 2.76 12.56 -7.44
C TRP A 20 4.18 12.01 -7.32
N LYS A 21 4.53 11.42 -6.16
CA LYS A 21 5.83 10.77 -5.95
C LYS A 21 6.06 9.65 -6.96
N LYS A 22 5.09 8.75 -7.14
CA LYS A 22 5.19 7.67 -8.13
C LYS A 22 5.30 8.19 -9.56
N LEU A 23 4.62 9.29 -9.88
CA LEU A 23 4.67 9.89 -11.21
C LEU A 23 6.06 10.44 -11.55
N VAL A 24 6.77 11.02 -10.58
CA VAL A 24 8.14 11.56 -10.75
C VAL A 24 9.24 10.56 -10.38
N MET A 25 8.87 9.30 -10.10
CA MET A 25 9.78 8.22 -9.69
C MET A 25 10.49 8.47 -8.35
N GLU A 26 9.88 9.23 -7.46
CA GLU A 26 10.26 9.26 -6.05
C GLU A 26 9.74 8.03 -5.32
N ASP A 27 10.54 7.51 -4.39
CA ASP A 27 10.13 6.39 -3.55
C ASP A 27 9.07 6.85 -2.54
N PRO A 28 7.88 6.24 -2.55
CA PRO A 28 6.87 6.54 -1.55
C PRO A 28 7.29 6.01 -0.17
N THR A 29 6.84 6.71 0.86
CA THR A 29 7.10 6.38 2.25
C THR A 29 5.83 5.86 2.94
N GLU A 30 5.97 5.32 4.14
CA GLU A 30 4.81 4.94 4.96
C GLU A 30 3.94 6.14 5.38
N ALA A 31 4.52 7.34 5.50
CA ALA A 31 3.75 8.55 5.73
C ALA A 31 2.77 8.83 4.58
N ASP A 32 3.15 8.48 3.35
CA ASP A 32 2.27 8.58 2.18
C ASP A 32 1.15 7.54 2.24
N LEU A 33 1.44 6.33 2.74
CA LEU A 33 0.43 5.30 2.96
C LEU A 33 -0.60 5.75 3.99
N LYS A 34 -0.16 6.36 5.09
CA LYS A 34 -1.06 6.95 6.10
C LYS A 34 -2.01 7.98 5.49
N GLY A 35 -1.50 8.84 4.61
CA GLY A 35 -2.30 9.85 3.91
C GLY A 35 -3.30 9.27 2.90
N MET A 36 -3.08 8.05 2.45
CA MET A 36 -3.93 7.35 1.48
C MET A 36 -4.96 6.44 2.15
N ASP A 37 -4.55 5.69 3.16
CA ASP A 37 -5.37 4.69 3.87
C ASP A 37 -4.97 4.64 5.35
N GLU A 38 -5.58 5.52 6.14
CA GLU A 38 -5.28 5.62 7.57
C GLU A 38 -5.69 4.37 8.34
N CYS A 39 -6.79 3.70 7.94
CA CYS A 39 -7.24 2.47 8.60
C CYS A 39 -6.22 1.35 8.41
N CYS A 40 -5.71 1.18 7.20
CA CYS A 40 -4.64 0.24 6.92
C CYS A 40 -3.39 0.58 7.73
N TYR A 41 -2.98 1.84 7.76
CA TYR A 41 -1.81 2.28 8.53
C TYR A 41 -1.95 1.98 10.03
N GLN A 42 -3.10 2.27 10.63
CA GLN A 42 -3.36 1.97 12.05
C GLN A 42 -3.31 0.46 12.34
N MET A 43 -3.85 -0.37 11.44
CA MET A 43 -3.75 -1.82 11.56
C MET A 43 -2.29 -2.29 11.52
N LEU A 44 -1.46 -1.74 10.64
CA LEU A 44 -0.02 -2.04 10.57
C LEU A 44 0.70 -1.69 11.88
N GLU A 45 0.41 -0.53 12.46
CA GLU A 45 0.99 -0.09 13.74
C GLU A 45 0.61 -1.05 14.89
N ILE A 46 -0.63 -1.54 14.91
CA ILE A 46 -1.08 -2.54 15.89
C ILE A 46 -0.31 -3.85 15.71
N LEU A 47 -0.23 -4.36 14.48
CA LEU A 47 0.47 -5.62 14.17
C LEU A 47 1.98 -5.56 14.49
N ARG A 48 2.59 -4.40 14.34
CA ARG A 48 4.01 -4.19 14.68
C ARG A 48 4.28 -4.09 16.17
N ASN A 49 3.29 -3.70 16.95
CA ASN A 49 3.46 -3.44 18.39
C ASN A 49 2.36 -4.08 19.23
N LEU A 50 2.09 -5.36 19.01
CA LEU A 50 1.06 -6.13 19.73
C LEU A 50 1.21 -6.02 21.24
N LYS A 51 2.44 -6.19 21.76
CA LYS A 51 2.73 -6.09 23.20
C LYS A 51 2.42 -4.70 23.75
N GLY A 52 2.79 -3.64 23.03
CA GLY A 52 2.52 -2.25 23.43
C GLY A 52 1.03 -1.92 23.41
N GLN A 53 0.25 -2.61 22.60
CA GLN A 53 -1.21 -2.49 22.53
C GLN A 53 -1.93 -3.37 23.57
N GLY A 54 -1.19 -4.18 24.34
CA GLY A 54 -1.77 -5.09 25.33
C GLY A 54 -2.43 -6.32 24.73
N ILE A 55 -2.16 -6.63 23.45
CA ILE A 55 -2.72 -7.80 22.77
C ILE A 55 -1.82 -9.01 23.06
N GLY A 56 -2.40 -10.01 23.72
CA GLY A 56 -1.76 -11.28 23.98
C GLY A 56 -1.89 -12.28 22.85
N GLU A 57 -1.18 -13.41 22.96
CA GLU A 57 -1.19 -14.46 21.92
C GLU A 57 -2.59 -15.08 21.73
N GLU A 58 -3.35 -15.28 22.81
CA GLU A 58 -4.69 -15.85 22.75
C GLU A 58 -5.67 -14.89 22.06
N GLU A 59 -5.64 -13.61 22.43
CA GLU A 59 -6.46 -12.58 21.79
C GLU A 59 -6.13 -12.44 20.31
N PHE A 60 -4.85 -12.50 19.97
CA PHE A 60 -4.39 -12.46 18.57
C PHE A 60 -4.94 -13.65 17.78
N LYS A 61 -4.90 -14.87 18.33
CA LYS A 61 -5.47 -16.06 17.69
C LYS A 61 -6.96 -15.92 17.40
N GLU A 62 -7.71 -15.31 18.32
CA GLU A 62 -9.15 -15.09 18.12
C GLU A 62 -9.41 -14.06 17.01
N MET A 63 -8.60 -12.99 16.95
CA MET A 63 -8.73 -11.93 15.95
C MET A 63 -8.32 -12.37 14.54
N PHE A 64 -7.30 -13.22 14.40
CA PHE A 64 -6.66 -13.60 13.14
C PHE A 64 -6.72 -15.13 12.88
N ALA A 65 -7.77 -15.80 13.38
CA ALA A 65 -7.88 -17.27 13.34
C ALA A 65 -7.75 -17.87 11.93
N ASP A 66 -8.29 -17.19 10.92
CA ASP A 66 -8.35 -17.66 9.52
C ASP A 66 -7.51 -16.80 8.56
N GLU A 67 -6.69 -15.89 9.09
CA GLU A 67 -5.86 -15.02 8.25
C GLU A 67 -4.62 -15.74 7.74
N MET A 68 -4.40 -15.61 6.42
CA MET A 68 -3.24 -16.12 5.73
C MET A 68 -2.32 -14.98 5.27
N PHE A 69 -1.10 -15.30 4.85
CA PHE A 69 -0.14 -14.31 4.33
C PHE A 69 -0.55 -13.77 2.96
N THR A 70 -1.76 -13.24 2.91
CA THR A 70 -2.36 -12.63 1.71
C THR A 70 -2.97 -11.29 2.07
N THR A 71 -3.21 -10.48 1.06
CA THR A 71 -4.01 -9.26 1.17
C THR A 71 -4.93 -9.13 -0.04
N THR A 72 -5.89 -8.23 0.04
CA THR A 72 -6.77 -7.94 -1.10
C THR A 72 -6.40 -6.58 -1.67
N ASP A 73 -6.13 -6.52 -2.96
CA ASP A 73 -5.87 -5.26 -3.65
C ASP A 73 -7.16 -4.43 -3.84
N SER A 74 -7.03 -3.18 -4.27
CA SER A 74 -8.18 -2.30 -4.54
C SER A 74 -9.11 -2.81 -5.65
N GLY A 75 -8.65 -3.74 -6.47
CA GLY A 75 -9.45 -4.44 -7.48
C GLY A 75 -10.19 -5.66 -6.95
N GLY A 76 -10.06 -6.00 -5.66
CA GLY A 76 -10.68 -7.17 -5.03
C GLY A 76 -9.95 -8.48 -5.30
N ARG A 77 -8.71 -8.45 -5.81
CA ARG A 77 -7.91 -9.66 -6.08
C ARG A 77 -7.07 -10.00 -4.86
N THR A 78 -6.99 -11.29 -4.55
CA THR A 78 -6.09 -11.78 -3.50
C THR A 78 -4.64 -11.77 -4.00
N VAL A 79 -3.77 -11.13 -3.23
CA VAL A 79 -2.32 -11.03 -3.50
C VAL A 79 -1.58 -11.77 -2.40
N GLU A 80 -0.70 -12.70 -2.77
CA GLU A 80 0.19 -13.38 -1.83
C GLU A 80 1.34 -12.44 -1.44
N LEU A 81 1.56 -12.25 -0.13
CA LEU A 81 2.60 -11.36 0.39
C LEU A 81 3.99 -12.00 0.37
N ILE A 82 4.03 -13.33 0.41
CA ILE A 82 5.25 -14.14 0.28
C ILE A 82 4.93 -15.36 -0.59
N GLY A 83 5.96 -16.06 -1.06
CA GLY A 83 5.79 -17.29 -1.81
C GLY A 83 4.96 -18.31 -1.01
N ASP A 84 3.89 -18.84 -1.63
CA ASP A 84 2.92 -19.75 -1.00
C ASP A 84 2.14 -19.15 0.19
N GLY A 85 2.01 -17.82 0.22
CA GLY A 85 1.37 -17.08 1.33
C GLY A 85 -0.06 -17.51 1.64
N LYS A 86 -0.79 -18.00 0.65
CA LYS A 86 -2.15 -18.54 0.83
C LYS A 86 -2.24 -19.79 1.72
N ASN A 87 -1.11 -20.49 1.93
CA ASN A 87 -1.01 -21.68 2.77
C ASN A 87 -0.27 -21.39 4.10
N ILE A 88 0.16 -20.16 4.34
CA ILE A 88 0.87 -19.75 5.54
C ILE A 88 -0.05 -18.90 6.40
N GLN A 89 -0.38 -19.42 7.58
CA GLN A 89 -1.24 -18.74 8.54
C GLN A 89 -0.49 -17.61 9.24
N VAL A 90 -1.19 -16.50 9.46
CA VAL A 90 -0.71 -15.39 10.29
C VAL A 90 -0.74 -15.81 11.77
N THR A 91 0.38 -15.65 12.45
CA THR A 91 0.55 -15.99 13.87
C THR A 91 1.08 -14.79 14.64
N TYR A 92 1.01 -14.84 15.96
CA TYR A 92 1.56 -13.79 16.82
C TYR A 92 3.05 -13.51 16.55
N GLU A 93 3.83 -14.56 16.24
CA GLU A 93 5.25 -14.48 15.99
C GLU A 93 5.58 -13.83 14.64
N ASN A 94 4.76 -14.10 13.60
CA ASN A 94 5.01 -13.59 12.24
C ASN A 94 4.14 -12.36 11.88
N ALA A 95 3.40 -11.81 12.84
CA ALA A 95 2.52 -10.66 12.63
C ALA A 95 3.27 -9.42 12.12
N HIS A 96 4.51 -9.20 12.59
CA HIS A 96 5.35 -8.11 12.11
C HIS A 96 5.69 -8.28 10.62
N ASP A 97 6.10 -9.48 10.20
CA ASP A 97 6.42 -9.77 8.80
C ASP A 97 5.18 -9.66 7.90
N TYR A 98 4.03 -10.06 8.43
CA TYR A 98 2.74 -9.87 7.77
C TYR A 98 2.44 -8.37 7.54
N ALA A 99 2.62 -7.53 8.56
CA ALA A 99 2.45 -6.08 8.45
C ALA A 99 3.40 -5.48 7.39
N GLU A 100 4.67 -5.87 7.38
CA GLU A 100 5.64 -5.43 6.38
C GLU A 100 5.24 -5.85 4.96
N GLY A 101 4.72 -7.07 4.81
CA GLY A 101 4.20 -7.56 3.54
C GLY A 101 3.03 -6.73 3.02
N ILE A 102 2.06 -6.41 3.88
CA ILE A 102 0.92 -5.55 3.53
C ILE A 102 1.39 -4.15 3.14
N SER A 103 2.27 -3.53 3.93
CA SER A 103 2.81 -2.19 3.64
C SER A 103 3.46 -2.15 2.25
N LYS A 104 4.33 -3.10 1.94
CA LYS A 104 4.98 -3.22 0.63
C LYS A 104 3.99 -3.43 -0.51
N ALA A 105 3.01 -4.31 -0.32
CA ALA A 105 1.98 -4.59 -1.32
C ALA A 105 1.13 -3.34 -1.63
N ARG A 106 0.74 -2.59 -0.61
CA ARG A 106 -0.02 -1.35 -0.76
C ARG A 106 0.78 -0.25 -1.47
N ILE A 107 2.05 -0.08 -1.11
CA ILE A 107 2.93 0.90 -1.75
C ILE A 107 3.21 0.50 -3.21
N ALA A 108 3.37 -0.78 -3.50
CA ALA A 108 3.61 -1.29 -4.85
C ALA A 108 2.36 -1.34 -5.73
N GLU A 109 1.18 -1.22 -5.15
CA GLU A 109 -0.09 -1.29 -5.87
C GLU A 109 -0.15 -0.23 -6.98
N CYS A 110 -0.69 -0.61 -8.13
CA CYS A 110 -0.85 0.27 -9.28
C CYS A 110 0.45 0.77 -9.95
N MET A 111 1.62 0.19 -9.66
CA MET A 111 2.90 0.63 -10.27
C MET A 111 2.86 0.61 -11.80
N ASP A 112 2.27 -0.41 -12.41
CA ASP A 112 2.15 -0.50 -13.87
C ASP A 112 1.29 0.62 -14.45
N GLN A 113 0.23 1.00 -13.74
CA GLN A 113 -0.66 2.09 -14.12
C GLN A 113 0.06 3.44 -14.05
N TYR A 114 0.89 3.67 -13.03
CA TYR A 114 1.72 4.87 -12.92
C TYR A 114 2.78 4.93 -14.03
N ALA A 115 3.38 3.80 -14.39
CA ALA A 115 4.34 3.73 -15.48
C ALA A 115 3.70 4.11 -16.84
N LEU A 116 2.49 3.62 -17.11
CA LEU A 116 1.74 3.97 -18.31
C LEU A 116 1.33 5.44 -18.33
N LEU A 117 0.84 5.97 -17.20
CA LEU A 117 0.48 7.37 -17.06
C LEU A 117 1.70 8.28 -17.28
N ARG A 118 2.83 7.95 -16.66
CA ARG A 118 4.09 8.67 -16.86
C ARG A 118 4.52 8.66 -18.32
N LYS A 119 4.46 7.51 -18.99
CA LYS A 119 4.80 7.39 -20.41
C LYS A 119 3.93 8.32 -21.27
N GLY A 120 2.63 8.40 -20.99
CA GLY A 120 1.73 9.33 -21.66
C GLY A 120 2.07 10.80 -21.39
N MET A 121 2.46 11.13 -20.16
CA MET A 121 2.84 12.50 -19.81
C MET A 121 4.17 12.92 -20.43
N THR A 122 5.18 12.06 -20.42
CA THR A 122 6.50 12.37 -21.00
C THR A 122 6.47 12.55 -22.52
N ALA A 123 5.44 12.05 -23.19
CA ALA A 123 5.21 12.34 -24.60
C ALA A 123 4.83 13.82 -24.88
N VAL A 124 4.35 14.53 -23.84
CA VAL A 124 3.87 15.92 -23.94
C VAL A 124 4.77 16.89 -23.19
N ILE A 125 5.29 16.49 -22.03
CA ILE A 125 6.18 17.27 -21.17
C ILE A 125 7.35 16.41 -20.71
N PRO A 126 8.58 16.93 -20.66
CA PRO A 126 9.70 16.24 -20.03
C PRO A 126 9.46 16.19 -18.49
N LEU A 127 9.53 15.01 -17.92
CA LEU A 127 9.45 14.78 -16.48
C LEU A 127 10.80 14.32 -15.94
#